data_a7017b0e2cbf2c0d662f893954fb4b04
#
_entry.id   a7017b0e2cbf2c0d662f893954fb4b04
#
_cell.length_a   1.000
_cell.length_b   1.000
_cell.length_c   1.000
_cell.angle_alpha   90.00
_cell.angle_beta   90.00
_cell.angle_gamma   90.00
#
_symmetry.space_group_name_H-M   'P 1'
#
loop_
_entity.id
_entity.type
_entity.pdbx_description
1 polymer ?
#
loop_
_entity_poly.entity_id
_entity_poly.type
_entity_poly.pdbx_seq_one_letter_code
_entity_poly.pdbx_strand_id
1 'polypeptide(L)'
;MAELNDHIYEQITALCEQGDELAEAERYAEAIERFWQAWDLLPEPQTEWEAATWILAAVGDTEFLRGCHEAAREALSHAMHCPDAIGNPFLHLRLGQAQFELGNFERAADELIRAYALGEEEMWAGEDPKYLDFLATVCEDIENYSRKH
;
A
#
# COMPACT_ATOMS: atom_id res chain seq x y z
N MET A 1 8.59 1.60 -24.95
CA MET A 1 7.48 1.46 -24.03
C MET A 1 6.47 2.58 -24.23
N ALA A 2 5.18 2.26 -24.26
CA ALA A 2 4.16 3.28 -24.45
C ALA A 2 4.06 4.17 -23.22
N GLU A 3 3.85 5.45 -23.44
CA GLU A 3 3.63 6.41 -22.38
C GLU A 3 2.18 6.86 -22.39
N LEU A 4 1.66 7.26 -21.23
CA LEU A 4 0.31 7.80 -21.15
C LEU A 4 0.25 9.14 -21.90
N ASN A 5 -0.87 9.37 -22.59
CA ASN A 5 -1.16 10.67 -23.18
C ASN A 5 -1.13 11.73 -22.07
N ASP A 6 -0.52 12.89 -22.37
CA ASP A 6 -0.37 13.97 -21.38
C ASP A 6 -1.69 14.39 -20.76
N HIS A 7 -2.74 14.47 -21.57
CA HIS A 7 -4.06 14.86 -21.08
C HIS A 7 -4.64 13.83 -20.08
N ILE A 8 -4.47 12.54 -20.40
CA ILE A 8 -4.90 11.45 -19.50
C ILE A 8 -4.08 11.50 -18.22
N TYR A 9 -2.77 11.67 -18.33
CA TYR A 9 -1.86 11.76 -17.18
C TYR A 9 -2.26 12.90 -16.24
N GLU A 10 -2.55 14.08 -16.81
CA GLU A 10 -2.99 15.25 -16.04
C GLU A 10 -4.30 14.98 -15.31
N GLN A 11 -5.26 14.33 -15.95
CA GLN A 11 -6.54 13.98 -15.35
C GLN A 11 -6.35 13.00 -14.21
N ILE A 12 -5.52 11.97 -14.40
CA ILE A 12 -5.22 10.98 -13.36
C ILE A 12 -4.58 11.67 -12.15
N THR A 13 -3.59 12.51 -12.40
CA THR A 13 -2.90 13.25 -11.33
C THR A 13 -3.87 14.11 -10.54
N ALA A 14 -4.75 14.84 -11.23
CA ALA A 14 -5.75 15.70 -10.58
C ALA A 14 -6.70 14.88 -9.69
N LEU A 15 -7.18 13.75 -10.20
CA LEU A 15 -8.07 12.88 -9.42
C LEU A 15 -7.37 12.29 -8.19
N CYS A 16 -6.11 11.88 -8.35
CA CYS A 16 -5.33 11.36 -7.23
C CYS A 16 -5.08 12.43 -6.15
N GLU A 17 -4.81 13.67 -6.56
CA GLU A 17 -4.67 14.78 -5.63
C GLU A 17 -5.96 15.05 -4.87
N GLN A 18 -7.10 15.02 -5.56
CA GLN A 18 -8.41 15.16 -4.92
C GLN A 18 -8.65 14.03 -3.92
N GLY A 19 -8.31 12.82 -4.31
CA GLY A 19 -8.43 11.66 -3.43
C GLY A 19 -7.56 11.80 -2.19
N ASP A 20 -6.31 12.25 -2.35
CA ASP A 20 -5.39 12.45 -1.24
C ASP A 20 -5.93 13.50 -0.25
N GLU A 21 -6.46 14.61 -0.75
CA GLU A 21 -7.06 15.65 0.08
C GLU A 21 -8.26 15.12 0.87
N LEU A 22 -9.10 14.32 0.20
CA LEU A 22 -10.26 13.72 0.86
C LEU A 22 -9.84 12.71 1.93
N ALA A 23 -8.80 11.93 1.66
CA ALA A 23 -8.27 10.96 2.63
C ALA A 23 -7.69 11.67 3.85
N GLU A 24 -6.97 12.78 3.65
CA GLU A 24 -6.44 13.59 4.74
C GLU A 24 -7.56 14.16 5.61
N ALA A 25 -8.72 14.46 5.02
CA ALA A 25 -9.91 14.91 5.73
C ALA A 25 -10.72 13.76 6.32
N GLU A 26 -10.20 12.53 6.24
CA GLU A 26 -10.86 11.31 6.71
C GLU A 26 -12.17 10.99 5.98
N ARG A 27 -12.33 11.53 4.78
CA ARG A 27 -13.46 11.24 3.90
C ARG A 27 -13.08 10.10 2.96
N TYR A 28 -12.87 8.92 3.56
CA TYR A 28 -12.25 7.78 2.87
C TYR A 28 -13.07 7.24 1.70
N ALA A 29 -14.38 7.10 1.87
CA ALA A 29 -15.24 6.59 0.78
C ALA A 29 -15.18 7.48 -0.45
N GLU A 30 -15.21 8.80 -0.25
CA GLU A 30 -15.11 9.75 -1.35
C GLU A 30 -13.72 9.75 -1.99
N ALA A 31 -12.67 9.60 -1.17
CA ALA A 31 -11.31 9.48 -1.66
C ALA A 31 -11.17 8.29 -2.60
N ILE A 32 -11.68 7.13 -2.17
CA ILE A 32 -11.63 5.89 -2.95
C ILE A 32 -12.36 6.04 -4.28
N GLU A 33 -13.49 6.75 -4.30
CA GLU A 33 -14.21 7.04 -5.55
C GLU A 33 -13.33 7.79 -6.54
N ARG A 34 -12.57 8.80 -6.06
CA ARG A 34 -11.65 9.56 -6.92
C ARG A 34 -10.54 8.68 -7.48
N PHE A 35 -9.98 7.80 -6.65
CA PHE A 35 -8.93 6.89 -7.09
C PHE A 35 -9.45 5.92 -8.16
N TRP A 36 -10.67 5.40 -7.99
CA TRP A 36 -11.25 4.52 -9.01
C TRP A 36 -11.61 5.26 -10.30
N GLN A 37 -11.99 6.53 -10.22
CA GLN A 37 -12.17 7.36 -11.42
C GLN A 37 -10.86 7.51 -12.17
N ALA A 38 -9.74 7.68 -11.45
CA ALA A 38 -8.42 7.72 -12.07
C ALA A 38 -8.07 6.39 -12.74
N TRP A 39 -8.38 5.28 -12.07
CA TRP A 39 -8.16 3.94 -12.62
C TRP A 39 -8.89 3.75 -13.94
N ASP A 40 -10.14 4.20 -14.02
CA ASP A 40 -10.96 4.06 -15.21
C ASP A 40 -10.40 4.81 -16.42
N LEU A 41 -9.55 5.78 -16.21
CA LEU A 41 -8.90 6.53 -17.30
C LEU A 41 -7.70 5.79 -17.89
N LEU A 42 -7.19 4.76 -17.21
CA LEU A 42 -6.04 4.01 -17.70
C LEU A 42 -6.42 3.15 -18.92
N PRO A 43 -5.66 3.26 -20.03
CA PRO A 43 -5.88 2.37 -21.18
C PRO A 43 -5.58 0.92 -20.81
N GLU A 44 -6.30 -0.01 -21.41
CA GLU A 44 -6.05 -1.43 -21.20
C GLU A 44 -4.77 -1.87 -21.92
N PRO A 45 -3.98 -2.78 -21.34
CA PRO A 45 -4.14 -3.39 -20.03
C PRO A 45 -3.68 -2.43 -18.90
N GLN A 46 -4.61 -2.15 -18.00
CA GLN A 46 -4.42 -1.12 -16.97
C GLN A 46 -3.22 -1.37 -16.06
N THR A 47 -2.93 -2.63 -15.76
CA THR A 47 -1.84 -3.01 -14.85
C THR A 47 -0.44 -2.80 -15.42
N GLU A 48 -0.31 -2.41 -16.70
CA GLU A 48 1.00 -2.16 -17.30
C GLU A 48 1.53 -0.74 -17.05
N TRP A 49 0.71 0.15 -16.50
CA TRP A 49 1.09 1.54 -16.28
C TRP A 49 1.62 1.77 -14.87
N GLU A 50 2.63 2.61 -14.73
CA GLU A 50 3.13 3.03 -13.42
C GLU A 50 2.02 3.66 -12.58
N ALA A 51 1.14 4.42 -13.22
CA ALA A 51 0.01 5.04 -12.54
C ALA A 51 -0.91 4.01 -11.89
N ALA A 52 -1.00 2.80 -12.44
CA ALA A 52 -1.77 1.72 -11.83
C ALA A 52 -1.26 1.38 -10.42
N THR A 53 0.06 1.36 -10.25
CA THR A 53 0.67 1.11 -8.95
C THR A 53 0.29 2.20 -7.96
N TRP A 54 0.38 3.47 -8.36
CA TRP A 54 0.03 4.59 -7.48
C TRP A 54 -1.43 4.54 -7.04
N ILE A 55 -2.30 4.28 -8.00
CA ILE A 55 -3.75 4.26 -7.75
C ILE A 55 -4.11 3.13 -6.79
N LEU A 56 -3.62 1.92 -7.06
CA LEU A 56 -3.92 0.77 -6.21
C LEU A 56 -3.28 0.90 -4.83
N ALA A 57 -2.09 1.49 -4.75
CA ALA A 57 -1.46 1.79 -3.47
C ALA A 57 -2.33 2.76 -2.66
N ALA A 58 -2.84 3.80 -3.30
CA ALA A 58 -3.70 4.79 -2.64
C ALA A 58 -5.02 4.18 -2.17
N VAL A 59 -5.64 3.34 -3.02
CA VAL A 59 -6.86 2.61 -2.64
C VAL A 59 -6.58 1.70 -1.44
N GLY A 60 -5.52 0.92 -1.53
CA GLY A 60 -5.16 -0.03 -0.46
C GLY A 60 -4.88 0.67 0.87
N ASP A 61 -4.11 1.75 0.83
CA ASP A 61 -3.80 2.53 2.03
C ASP A 61 -5.08 3.13 2.63
N THR A 62 -5.93 3.72 1.81
CA THR A 62 -7.16 4.36 2.27
C THR A 62 -8.14 3.33 2.84
N GLU A 63 -8.28 2.18 2.17
CA GLU A 63 -9.11 1.09 2.69
C GLU A 63 -8.58 0.58 4.03
N PHE A 64 -7.27 0.47 4.18
CA PHE A 64 -6.67 0.08 5.45
C PHE A 64 -7.00 1.10 6.55
N LEU A 65 -6.83 2.39 6.27
CA LEU A 65 -7.08 3.44 7.25
C LEU A 65 -8.54 3.50 7.70
N ARG A 66 -9.47 3.16 6.81
CA ARG A 66 -10.89 3.13 7.20
C ARG A 66 -11.31 1.81 7.84
N GLY A 67 -10.38 0.87 8.01
CA GLY A 67 -10.63 -0.40 8.67
C GLY A 67 -11.14 -1.52 7.76
N CYS A 68 -11.17 -1.32 6.45
CA CYS A 68 -11.60 -2.34 5.50
C CYS A 68 -10.41 -3.17 5.04
N HIS A 69 -9.95 -4.06 5.91
CA HIS A 69 -8.70 -4.81 5.69
C HIS A 69 -8.75 -5.78 4.52
N GLU A 70 -9.91 -6.37 4.25
CA GLU A 70 -10.06 -7.27 3.09
C GLU A 70 -9.93 -6.50 1.77
N ALA A 71 -10.60 -5.35 1.66
CA ALA A 71 -10.49 -4.49 0.49
C ALA A 71 -9.06 -3.97 0.32
N ALA A 72 -8.40 -3.63 1.43
CA ALA A 72 -7.01 -3.20 1.41
C ALA A 72 -6.11 -4.30 0.87
N ARG A 73 -6.26 -5.53 1.37
CA ARG A 73 -5.49 -6.68 0.89
C ARG A 73 -5.69 -6.90 -0.61
N GLU A 74 -6.93 -6.84 -1.08
CA GLU A 74 -7.23 -7.04 -2.50
C GLU A 74 -6.54 -5.99 -3.38
N ALA A 75 -6.66 -4.72 -3.03
CA ALA A 75 -6.03 -3.64 -3.80
C ALA A 75 -4.51 -3.74 -3.79
N LEU A 76 -3.91 -3.99 -2.62
CA LEU A 76 -2.46 -4.08 -2.50
C LEU A 76 -1.89 -5.32 -3.18
N SER A 77 -2.61 -6.45 -3.12
CA SER A 77 -2.22 -7.67 -3.84
C SER A 77 -2.27 -7.44 -5.35
N HIS A 78 -3.27 -6.73 -5.84
CA HIS A 78 -3.38 -6.35 -7.25
C HIS A 78 -2.22 -5.44 -7.66
N ALA A 79 -1.85 -4.50 -6.77
CA ALA A 79 -0.73 -3.59 -7.01
C ALA A 79 0.59 -4.36 -7.26
N MET A 80 0.76 -5.52 -6.65
CA MET A 80 1.99 -6.32 -6.81
C MET A 80 2.20 -6.80 -8.25
N HIS A 81 1.16 -6.78 -9.10
CA HIS A 81 1.25 -7.11 -10.52
C HIS A 81 1.53 -5.88 -11.39
N CYS A 82 1.71 -4.72 -10.79
CA CYS A 82 1.93 -3.45 -11.50
C CYS A 82 3.41 -3.06 -11.44
N PRO A 83 3.86 -2.11 -12.29
CA PRO A 83 5.27 -1.74 -12.35
C PRO A 83 5.83 -1.25 -11.01
N ASP A 84 7.04 -1.70 -10.69
CA ASP A 84 7.82 -1.28 -9.53
C ASP A 84 7.16 -1.50 -8.16
N ALA A 85 6.11 -2.32 -8.10
CA ALA A 85 5.43 -2.60 -6.84
C ALA A 85 6.21 -3.57 -5.95
N ILE A 86 6.67 -4.68 -6.53
CA ILE A 86 7.46 -5.66 -5.80
C ILE A 86 8.80 -5.01 -5.39
N GLY A 87 9.11 -5.06 -4.11
CA GLY A 87 10.28 -4.40 -3.56
C GLY A 87 10.01 -3.00 -3.03
N ASN A 88 8.79 -2.50 -3.16
CA ASN A 88 8.39 -1.21 -2.55
C ASN A 88 8.07 -1.46 -1.07
N PRO A 89 8.89 -0.90 -0.15
CA PRO A 89 8.75 -1.21 1.28
C PRO A 89 7.38 -0.80 1.86
N PHE A 90 6.82 0.31 1.42
CA PHE A 90 5.52 0.76 1.92
C PHE A 90 4.40 -0.20 1.53
N LEU A 91 4.42 -0.69 0.28
CA LEU A 91 3.40 -1.63 -0.19
C LEU A 91 3.47 -2.95 0.58
N HIS A 92 4.68 -3.46 0.82
CA HIS A 92 4.86 -4.67 1.62
C HIS A 92 4.42 -4.45 3.06
N LEU A 93 4.72 -3.28 3.64
CA LEU A 93 4.28 -2.93 4.99
C LEU A 93 2.76 -2.96 5.09
N ARG A 94 2.09 -2.22 4.23
CA ARG A 94 0.63 -2.09 4.30
C ARG A 94 -0.08 -3.40 3.99
N LEU A 95 0.43 -4.16 3.01
CA LEU A 95 -0.12 -5.49 2.72
C LEU A 95 0.08 -6.44 3.90
N GLY A 96 1.27 -6.42 4.51
CA GLY A 96 1.54 -7.24 5.69
C GLY A 96 0.62 -6.91 6.86
N GLN A 97 0.38 -5.61 7.09
CA GLN A 97 -0.54 -5.17 8.13
C GLN A 97 -1.98 -5.63 7.85
N ALA A 98 -2.43 -5.53 6.60
CA ALA A 98 -3.76 -6.01 6.23
C ALA A 98 -3.90 -7.50 6.44
N GLN A 99 -2.89 -8.28 6.06
CA GLN A 99 -2.89 -9.74 6.28
C GLN A 99 -2.92 -10.07 7.78
N PHE A 100 -2.16 -9.32 8.59
CA PHE A 100 -2.16 -9.49 10.04
C PHE A 100 -3.58 -9.28 10.62
N GLU A 101 -4.23 -8.18 10.22
CA GLU A 101 -5.57 -7.86 10.72
C GLU A 101 -6.62 -8.89 10.31
N LEU A 102 -6.38 -9.57 9.18
CA LEU A 102 -7.25 -10.65 8.69
C LEU A 102 -6.94 -12.01 9.31
N GLY A 103 -5.89 -12.10 10.13
CA GLY A 103 -5.50 -13.35 10.76
C GLY A 103 -4.62 -14.24 9.89
N ASN A 104 -4.14 -13.75 8.77
CA ASN A 104 -3.27 -14.48 7.86
C ASN A 104 -1.81 -14.28 8.26
N PHE A 105 -1.43 -14.81 9.41
CA PHE A 105 -0.16 -14.48 10.08
C PHE A 105 1.07 -14.94 9.29
N GLU A 106 1.01 -16.06 8.59
CA GLU A 106 2.14 -16.53 7.78
C GLU A 106 2.44 -15.55 6.65
N ARG A 107 1.41 -15.10 5.94
CA ARG A 107 1.55 -14.11 4.86
C ARG A 107 1.94 -12.74 5.41
N ALA A 108 1.37 -12.38 6.56
CA ALA A 108 1.72 -11.13 7.24
C ALA A 108 3.21 -11.10 7.56
N ALA A 109 3.74 -12.18 8.14
CA ALA A 109 5.16 -12.27 8.47
C ALA A 109 6.04 -12.10 7.24
N ASP A 110 5.71 -12.78 6.14
CA ASP A 110 6.47 -12.71 4.90
C ASP A 110 6.55 -11.27 4.37
N GLU A 111 5.41 -10.60 4.29
CA GLU A 111 5.35 -9.22 3.78
C GLU A 111 6.02 -8.22 4.73
N LEU A 112 5.80 -8.36 6.04
CA LEU A 112 6.39 -7.46 7.01
C LEU A 112 7.90 -7.62 7.11
N ILE A 113 8.42 -8.85 6.95
CA ILE A 113 9.86 -9.09 6.87
C ILE A 113 10.46 -8.38 5.66
N ARG A 114 9.81 -8.47 4.52
CA ARG A 114 10.25 -7.76 3.31
C ARG A 114 10.27 -6.25 3.52
N ALA A 115 9.21 -5.72 4.13
CA ALA A 115 9.14 -4.29 4.43
C ALA A 115 10.27 -3.86 5.37
N TYR A 116 10.56 -4.67 6.37
CA TYR A 116 11.63 -4.39 7.33
C TYR A 116 13.01 -4.40 6.67
N ALA A 117 13.24 -5.37 5.78
CA ALA A 117 14.53 -5.50 5.09
C ALA A 117 14.77 -4.41 4.05
N LEU A 118 13.70 -3.94 3.39
CA LEU A 118 13.79 -2.99 2.28
C LEU A 118 13.66 -1.54 2.70
N GLY A 119 12.87 -1.27 3.74
CA GLY A 119 12.53 0.08 4.15
C GLY A 119 13.45 0.62 5.24
N GLU A 120 13.26 1.89 5.54
CA GLU A 120 13.97 2.57 6.61
C GLU A 120 13.14 2.50 7.90
N GLU A 121 13.84 2.66 9.02
CA GLU A 121 13.26 2.60 10.35
C GLU A 121 12.12 3.60 10.54
N GLU A 122 12.25 4.81 9.98
CA GLU A 122 11.24 5.85 10.09
C GLU A 122 9.88 5.44 9.52
N MET A 123 9.88 4.51 8.56
CA MET A 123 8.63 4.02 7.97
C MET A 123 7.72 3.38 9.01
N TRP A 124 8.30 2.81 10.07
CA TRP A 124 7.56 2.15 11.14
C TRP A 124 7.16 3.08 12.29
N ALA A 125 7.76 4.28 12.34
CA ALA A 125 7.59 5.20 13.48
C ALA A 125 6.14 5.63 13.73
N GLY A 126 5.36 5.77 12.68
CA GLY A 126 3.95 6.17 12.80
C GLY A 126 2.98 5.00 12.86
N GLU A 127 3.49 3.76 12.86
CA GLU A 127 2.66 2.57 12.84
C GLU A 127 2.45 2.01 14.24
N ASP A 128 1.38 1.23 14.41
CA ASP A 128 1.11 0.56 15.68
C ASP A 128 2.25 -0.39 16.03
N PRO A 129 2.81 -0.33 17.24
CA PRO A 129 3.91 -1.20 17.65
C PRO A 129 3.63 -2.69 17.54
N LYS A 130 2.36 -3.10 17.53
CA LYS A 130 1.98 -4.52 17.47
C LYS A 130 2.58 -5.25 16.27
N TYR A 131 2.83 -4.56 15.16
CA TYR A 131 3.39 -5.19 13.96
C TYR A 131 4.86 -5.57 14.14
N LEU A 132 5.67 -4.69 14.71
CA LEU A 132 7.05 -5.02 15.04
C LEU A 132 7.13 -6.06 16.17
N ASP A 133 6.24 -5.96 17.15
CA ASP A 133 6.15 -6.96 18.23
C ASP A 133 5.85 -8.34 17.65
N PHE A 134 4.94 -8.41 16.67
CA PHE A 134 4.64 -9.65 15.96
C PHE A 134 5.88 -10.19 15.25
N LEU A 135 6.61 -9.34 14.52
CA LEU A 135 7.82 -9.77 13.84
C LEU A 135 8.88 -10.30 14.80
N ALA A 136 8.99 -9.70 15.97
CA ALA A 136 9.93 -10.14 16.98
C ALA A 136 9.64 -11.58 17.47
N THR A 137 8.39 -12.03 17.36
CA THR A 137 8.03 -13.40 17.72
C THR A 137 8.40 -14.42 16.64
N VAL A 138 8.58 -13.99 15.40
CA VAL A 138 8.83 -14.88 14.26
C VAL A 138 10.22 -14.73 13.66
N CYS A 139 11.00 -13.74 14.08
CA CYS A 139 12.31 -13.43 13.52
C CYS A 139 13.29 -12.99 14.60
N GLU A 140 14.32 -13.80 14.85
CA GLU A 140 15.34 -13.52 15.87
C GLU A 140 16.14 -12.23 15.60
N ASP A 141 16.41 -11.94 14.32
CA ASP A 141 17.18 -10.75 13.94
C ASP A 141 16.45 -9.48 14.32
N ILE A 142 15.13 -9.47 14.16
CA ILE A 142 14.29 -8.32 14.52
C ILE A 142 14.21 -8.20 16.04
N GLU A 143 14.10 -9.32 16.75
CA GLU A 143 14.11 -9.32 18.20
C GLU A 143 15.42 -8.73 18.75
N ASN A 144 16.56 -9.16 18.20
CA ASN A 144 17.87 -8.65 18.59
C ASN A 144 18.01 -7.16 18.29
N TYR A 145 17.49 -6.74 17.15
CA TYR A 145 17.48 -5.33 16.77
C TYR A 145 16.67 -4.49 17.78
N SER A 146 15.51 -4.94 18.14
CA SER A 146 14.63 -4.25 19.08
C SER A 146 15.28 -4.09 20.46
N ARG A 147 16.04 -5.08 20.91
CA ARG A 147 16.75 -5.03 22.19
C ARG A 147 17.88 -4.01 22.22
N LYS A 148 18.50 -3.75 21.06
CA LYS A 148 19.61 -2.80 20.93
C LYS A 148 19.14 -1.37 20.78
N HIS A 149 17.94 -1.17 20.36
CA HIS A 149 17.37 0.11 20.03
C HIS A 149 16.07 0.35 20.77
#